data_dacd5cf9e26fe6ccb5194130fff055eb
#
_entry.id   dacd5cf9e26fe6ccb5194130fff055eb
#
_cell.length_a   1.000
_cell.length_b   1.000
_cell.length_c   1.000
_cell.angle_alpha   90.00
_cell.angle_beta   90.00
_cell.angle_gamma   90.00
#
_symmetry.space_group_name_H-M   'P 1'
#
loop_
_entity.id
_entity.type
_entity.pdbx_description
1 polymer ?
#
loop_
_entity_poly.entity_id
_entity_poly.type
_entity_poly.pdbx_seq_one_letter_code
_entity_poly.pdbx_strand_id
1 'polypeptide(L)'
;MEVTNDKGCSWVNDLIPRTNIKSLQSNEDCEWLIVGAGYTGLSAARKLGQLYPNQKIILIDAQLAGEGASSRNSGYLVDTTLNDGFTSNKELDNYKKKADIYDLGINVVKKFINEYQVDCDWNECGKYFASSKKEDQKILLNFSDTLSKLDFEHNLFSKSELSKKLGTSFYNIALHTKGGVLLHPGKLVRAMVDVLPSNVSLFENSNLLNWIKIKDII
;
A
#
# COMPACT_ATOMS: atom_id res chain seq x y z
N MET A 1 -24.87 6.99 5.55
CA MET A 1 -24.38 7.43 4.21
C MET A 1 -24.12 6.17 3.42
N GLU A 2 -24.77 6.01 2.30
CA GLU A 2 -24.51 4.85 1.44
C GLU A 2 -23.18 5.07 0.72
N VAL A 3 -22.27 4.10 0.81
CA VAL A 3 -20.97 4.17 0.15
C VAL A 3 -21.14 3.60 -1.25
N THR A 4 -21.03 4.45 -2.26
CA THR A 4 -21.12 4.03 -3.67
C THR A 4 -19.76 4.21 -4.33
N ASN A 5 -19.25 3.15 -4.97
CA ASN A 5 -18.06 3.23 -5.83
C ASN A 5 -18.50 3.30 -7.29
N ASP A 6 -17.70 3.98 -8.10
CA ASP A 6 -17.84 3.84 -9.55
C ASP A 6 -17.47 2.41 -9.99
N LYS A 7 -17.92 2.02 -11.18
CA LYS A 7 -17.65 0.70 -11.77
C LYS A 7 -16.42 0.72 -12.70
N GLY A 8 -15.63 1.80 -12.68
CA GLY A 8 -14.61 2.06 -13.69
C GLY A 8 -13.18 1.66 -13.32
N CYS A 9 -12.95 0.96 -12.20
CA CYS A 9 -11.58 0.62 -11.77
C CYS A 9 -11.12 -0.71 -12.38
N SER A 10 -10.15 -0.68 -13.29
CA SER A 10 -9.58 -1.88 -13.92
C SER A 10 -9.03 -2.88 -12.92
N TRP A 11 -8.33 -2.41 -11.88
CA TRP A 11 -7.79 -3.29 -10.82
C TRP A 11 -8.84 -4.15 -10.11
N VAL A 12 -10.09 -3.68 -10.06
CA VAL A 12 -11.20 -4.41 -9.45
C VAL A 12 -11.92 -5.24 -10.49
N ASN A 13 -12.15 -4.69 -11.70
CA ASN A 13 -12.87 -5.34 -12.77
C ASN A 13 -12.13 -6.56 -13.36
N ASP A 14 -10.80 -6.55 -13.31
CA ASP A 14 -9.95 -7.65 -13.78
C ASP A 14 -9.92 -8.84 -12.80
N LEU A 15 -10.44 -8.67 -11.58
CA LEU A 15 -10.47 -9.73 -10.58
C LEU A 15 -11.61 -10.69 -10.82
N ILE A 16 -11.35 -11.99 -10.63
CA ILE A 16 -12.41 -13.01 -10.62
C ILE A 16 -13.39 -12.71 -9.50
N PRO A 17 -14.71 -12.69 -9.73
CA PRO A 17 -15.69 -12.46 -8.67
C PRO A 17 -15.57 -13.48 -7.54
N ARG A 18 -15.65 -13.03 -6.29
CA ARG A 18 -15.68 -13.91 -5.12
C ARG A 18 -17.08 -14.49 -4.94
N THR A 19 -17.16 -15.75 -4.58
CA THR A 19 -18.44 -16.46 -4.38
C THR A 19 -18.82 -16.61 -2.90
N ASN A 20 -17.84 -16.61 -1.98
CA ASN A 20 -18.05 -16.85 -0.54
C ASN A 20 -18.14 -15.54 0.25
N ILE A 21 -19.07 -14.68 -0.12
CA ILE A 21 -19.32 -13.41 0.57
C ILE A 21 -20.35 -13.63 1.66
N LYS A 22 -20.01 -13.26 2.89
CA LYS A 22 -20.90 -13.31 4.05
C LYS A 22 -21.25 -11.89 4.48
N SER A 23 -22.52 -11.63 4.73
CA SER A 23 -23.00 -10.38 5.36
C SER A 23 -23.48 -10.69 6.78
N LEU A 24 -23.36 -9.72 7.68
CA LEU A 24 -23.83 -9.85 9.06
C LEU A 24 -25.37 -9.85 9.06
N GLN A 25 -25.96 -10.96 9.50
CA GLN A 25 -27.42 -11.16 9.48
C GLN A 25 -28.04 -11.25 10.88
N SER A 26 -27.23 -11.37 11.91
CA SER A 26 -27.68 -11.53 13.31
C SER A 26 -26.73 -10.83 14.27
N ASN A 27 -27.14 -10.75 15.55
CA ASN A 27 -26.24 -10.29 16.60
C ASN A 27 -25.09 -11.25 16.78
N GLU A 28 -23.88 -10.70 16.88
CA GLU A 28 -22.65 -11.44 17.06
C GLU A 28 -21.84 -10.82 18.21
N ASP A 29 -21.26 -11.68 19.04
CA ASP A 29 -20.32 -11.27 20.07
C ASP A 29 -18.89 -11.53 19.60
N CYS A 30 -17.95 -10.67 19.98
CA CYS A 30 -16.53 -10.83 19.69
C CYS A 30 -15.68 -10.09 20.71
N GLU A 31 -14.43 -10.51 20.86
CA GLU A 31 -13.43 -9.77 21.63
C GLU A 31 -12.87 -8.57 20.87
N TRP A 32 -12.81 -8.67 19.55
CA TRP A 32 -12.28 -7.61 18.67
C TRP A 32 -13.20 -7.37 17.50
N LEU A 33 -13.66 -6.12 17.37
CA LEU A 33 -14.34 -5.63 16.17
C LEU A 33 -13.44 -4.70 15.40
N ILE A 34 -13.21 -5.01 14.12
CA ILE A 34 -12.45 -4.18 13.19
C ILE A 34 -13.40 -3.68 12.11
N VAL A 35 -13.35 -2.39 11.82
CA VAL A 35 -14.21 -1.74 10.82
C VAL A 35 -13.37 -1.30 9.63
N GLY A 36 -13.73 -1.81 8.45
CA GLY A 36 -13.06 -1.58 7.18
C GLY A 36 -12.07 -2.68 6.79
N ALA A 37 -12.33 -3.37 5.69
CA ALA A 37 -11.51 -4.46 5.14
C ALA A 37 -10.57 -3.97 4.01
N GLY A 38 -9.95 -2.80 4.20
CA GLY A 38 -8.81 -2.35 3.41
C GLY A 38 -7.49 -2.86 3.98
N TYR A 39 -6.35 -2.39 3.48
CA TYR A 39 -5.00 -2.81 3.92
C TYR A 39 -4.84 -2.78 5.44
N THR A 40 -5.26 -1.70 6.09
CA THR A 40 -5.10 -1.52 7.54
C THR A 40 -5.93 -2.53 8.33
N GLY A 41 -7.22 -2.65 8.01
CA GLY A 41 -8.12 -3.55 8.73
C GLY A 41 -7.76 -5.02 8.51
N LEU A 42 -7.45 -5.44 7.29
CA LEU A 42 -6.99 -6.80 6.98
C LEU A 42 -5.67 -7.13 7.69
N SER A 43 -4.72 -6.19 7.71
CA SER A 43 -3.45 -6.38 8.43
C SER A 43 -3.66 -6.50 9.93
N ALA A 44 -4.53 -5.66 10.52
CA ALA A 44 -4.88 -5.71 11.93
C ALA A 44 -5.59 -7.01 12.29
N ALA A 45 -6.60 -7.41 11.49
CA ALA A 45 -7.35 -8.64 11.70
C ALA A 45 -6.45 -9.88 11.66
N ARG A 46 -5.58 -9.97 10.65
CA ARG A 46 -4.62 -11.06 10.52
C ARG A 46 -3.67 -11.09 11.73
N LYS A 47 -3.11 -9.95 12.11
CA LYS A 47 -2.15 -9.90 13.21
C LYS A 47 -2.77 -10.22 14.56
N LEU A 48 -3.96 -9.69 14.85
CA LEU A 48 -4.71 -10.00 16.06
C LEU A 48 -5.12 -11.47 16.09
N GLY A 49 -5.59 -12.03 14.96
CA GLY A 49 -5.93 -13.44 14.86
C GLY A 49 -4.76 -14.39 15.18
N GLN A 50 -3.55 -14.02 14.73
CA GLN A 50 -2.32 -14.76 15.05
C GLN A 50 -1.89 -14.62 16.51
N LEU A 51 -2.02 -13.42 17.09
CA LEU A 51 -1.60 -13.14 18.48
C LEU A 51 -2.58 -13.71 19.51
N TYR A 52 -3.87 -13.75 19.18
CA TYR A 52 -4.95 -14.19 20.07
C TYR A 52 -5.79 -15.31 19.44
N PRO A 53 -5.21 -16.50 19.22
CA PRO A 53 -5.86 -17.58 18.44
C PRO A 53 -7.15 -18.10 19.06
N ASN A 54 -7.36 -17.89 20.36
CA ASN A 54 -8.56 -18.32 21.09
C ASN A 54 -9.63 -17.22 21.22
N GLN A 55 -9.39 -16.04 20.67
CA GLN A 55 -10.35 -14.93 20.69
C GLN A 55 -11.04 -14.81 19.33
N LYS A 56 -12.33 -14.53 19.36
CA LYS A 56 -13.12 -14.29 18.16
C LYS A 56 -12.91 -12.85 17.68
N ILE A 57 -12.53 -12.71 16.43
CA ILE A 57 -12.31 -11.42 15.79
C ILE A 57 -13.33 -11.26 14.67
N ILE A 58 -14.04 -10.14 14.66
CA ILE A 58 -14.95 -9.78 13.58
C ILE A 58 -14.36 -8.61 12.82
N LEU A 59 -14.27 -8.75 11.50
CA LEU A 59 -13.94 -7.69 10.55
C LEU A 59 -15.17 -7.40 9.70
N ILE A 60 -15.64 -6.16 9.70
CA ILE A 60 -16.78 -5.74 8.88
C ILE A 60 -16.36 -4.72 7.83
N ASP A 61 -17.01 -4.76 6.68
CA ASP A 61 -16.90 -3.73 5.65
C ASP A 61 -18.28 -3.38 5.08
N ALA A 62 -18.50 -2.10 4.80
CA ALA A 62 -19.73 -1.62 4.19
C ALA A 62 -19.91 -2.12 2.74
N GLN A 63 -18.82 -2.50 2.09
CA GLN A 63 -18.74 -3.00 0.73
C GLN A 63 -18.04 -4.37 0.71
N LEU A 64 -17.63 -4.81 -0.47
CA LEU A 64 -16.72 -5.96 -0.58
C LEU A 64 -15.31 -5.55 -0.13
N ALA A 65 -14.59 -6.47 0.48
CA ALA A 65 -13.21 -6.23 0.93
C ALA A 65 -12.34 -5.75 -0.25
N GLY A 66 -11.69 -4.61 -0.02
CA GLY A 66 -10.82 -3.99 -1.02
C GLY A 66 -11.54 -3.15 -2.09
N GLU A 67 -12.84 -3.04 -2.10
CA GLU A 67 -13.56 -2.19 -3.07
C GLU A 67 -13.27 -0.70 -2.91
N GLY A 68 -12.76 -0.28 -1.76
CA GLY A 68 -12.33 1.09 -1.48
C GLY A 68 -10.94 1.41 -2.04
N ALA A 69 -10.28 2.42 -1.45
CA ALA A 69 -8.98 2.95 -1.89
C ALA A 69 -7.85 1.91 -1.95
N SER A 70 -7.93 0.83 -1.16
CA SER A 70 -6.88 -0.20 -1.10
C SER A 70 -6.72 -0.98 -2.41
N SER A 71 -7.76 -1.12 -3.22
CA SER A 71 -7.67 -1.71 -4.57
C SER A 71 -7.76 -0.67 -5.70
N ARG A 72 -7.93 0.62 -5.38
CA ARG A 72 -8.17 1.70 -6.34
C ARG A 72 -7.05 2.74 -6.37
N ASN A 73 -5.83 2.31 -6.11
CA ASN A 73 -4.63 3.15 -6.16
C ASN A 73 -3.72 2.75 -7.34
N SER A 74 -2.59 3.43 -7.50
CA SER A 74 -1.66 3.15 -8.60
C SER A 74 -0.94 1.80 -8.51
N GLY A 75 -1.03 1.10 -7.38
CA GLY A 75 -0.24 -0.12 -7.12
C GLY A 75 1.25 0.15 -6.97
N TYR A 76 1.65 1.39 -6.67
CA TYR A 76 3.04 1.80 -6.61
C TYR A 76 3.49 2.02 -5.17
N LEU A 77 4.36 1.13 -4.70
CA LEU A 77 5.04 1.25 -3.41
C LEU A 77 6.35 2.03 -3.61
N VAL A 78 6.61 3.01 -2.74
CA VAL A 78 7.78 3.88 -2.85
C VAL A 78 8.49 4.01 -1.50
N ASP A 79 9.82 3.96 -1.54
CA ASP A 79 10.71 4.14 -0.38
C ASP A 79 11.14 5.60 -0.19
N THR A 80 11.16 6.37 -1.27
CA THR A 80 11.67 7.74 -1.30
C THR A 80 10.72 8.67 -2.05
N THR A 81 10.66 9.93 -1.64
CA THR A 81 9.88 10.97 -2.33
C THR A 81 10.71 12.20 -2.59
N LEU A 82 10.44 12.89 -3.70
CA LEU A 82 11.09 14.17 -4.04
C LEU A 82 10.53 15.35 -3.21
N ASN A 83 9.35 15.19 -2.63
CA ASN A 83 8.53 16.30 -2.11
C ASN A 83 8.81 16.66 -0.64
N ASP A 84 9.74 16.00 0.02
CA ASP A 84 9.97 16.17 1.47
C ASP A 84 10.98 17.28 1.82
N GLY A 85 11.20 18.27 0.93
CA GLY A 85 11.97 19.49 1.17
C GLY A 85 13.32 19.31 1.89
N PHE A 86 14.43 19.60 1.21
CA PHE A 86 15.78 19.42 1.78
C PHE A 86 16.40 20.79 2.04
N THR A 87 16.08 21.40 3.16
CA THR A 87 16.61 22.74 3.46
C THR A 87 17.53 22.76 4.68
N SER A 88 17.53 21.71 5.51
CA SER A 88 18.40 21.62 6.69
C SER A 88 18.84 20.19 7.03
N ASN A 89 19.91 20.03 7.83
CA ASN A 89 20.36 18.71 8.30
C ASN A 89 19.29 17.99 9.13
N LYS A 90 18.45 18.73 9.87
CA LYS A 90 17.35 18.15 10.64
C LYS A 90 16.28 17.53 9.73
N GLU A 91 16.06 18.12 8.57
CA GLU A 91 15.14 17.58 7.57
C GLU A 91 15.72 16.32 6.92
N LEU A 92 17.04 16.24 6.72
CA LEU A 92 17.70 15.04 6.23
C LEU A 92 17.51 13.85 7.17
N ASP A 93 17.67 14.04 8.48
CA ASP A 93 17.42 12.99 9.48
C ASP A 93 15.98 12.52 9.48
N ASN A 94 15.02 13.44 9.36
CA ASN A 94 13.60 13.11 9.25
C ASN A 94 13.30 12.36 7.94
N TYR A 95 13.93 12.76 6.84
CA TYR A 95 13.78 12.10 5.56
C TYR A 95 14.28 10.65 5.64
N LYS A 96 15.47 10.43 6.23
CA LYS A 96 16.02 9.09 6.43
C LYS A 96 15.08 8.21 7.25
N LYS A 97 14.59 8.71 8.38
CA LYS A 97 13.63 7.98 9.22
C LYS A 97 12.34 7.60 8.46
N LYS A 98 11.84 8.49 7.61
CA LYS A 98 10.67 8.18 6.77
C LYS A 98 10.99 7.11 5.73
N ALA A 99 12.12 7.23 5.05
CA ALA A 99 12.54 6.25 4.06
C ALA A 99 12.75 4.87 4.69
N ASP A 100 13.36 4.79 5.89
CA ASP A 100 13.52 3.55 6.65
C ASP A 100 12.16 2.91 6.99
N ILE A 101 11.15 3.72 7.35
CA ILE A 101 9.78 3.24 7.61
C ILE A 101 9.11 2.74 6.32
N TYR A 102 9.29 3.43 5.19
CA TYR A 102 8.73 3.01 3.91
C TYR A 102 9.37 1.71 3.42
N ASP A 103 10.70 1.59 3.53
CA ASP A 103 11.43 0.36 3.21
C ASP A 103 10.95 -0.81 4.09
N LEU A 104 10.81 -0.59 5.39
CA LEU A 104 10.23 -1.58 6.30
C LEU A 104 8.82 -1.99 5.82
N GLY A 105 7.99 -1.05 5.41
CA GLY A 105 6.65 -1.33 4.87
C GLY A 105 6.68 -2.19 3.61
N ILE A 106 7.56 -1.87 2.66
CA ILE A 106 7.77 -2.65 1.43
C ILE A 106 8.23 -4.07 1.77
N ASN A 107 9.19 -4.22 2.69
CA ASN A 107 9.72 -5.51 3.12
C ASN A 107 8.66 -6.37 3.83
N VAL A 108 7.76 -5.77 4.63
CA VAL A 108 6.62 -6.47 5.23
C VAL A 108 5.68 -7.03 4.17
N VAL A 109 5.35 -6.24 3.14
CA VAL A 109 4.51 -6.69 2.02
C VAL A 109 5.22 -7.79 1.23
N LYS A 110 6.51 -7.62 0.91
CA LYS A 110 7.32 -8.63 0.21
C LYS A 110 7.38 -9.96 0.98
N LYS A 111 7.56 -9.89 2.31
CA LYS A 111 7.54 -11.08 3.17
C LYS A 111 6.19 -11.78 3.11
N PHE A 112 5.09 -11.04 3.19
CA PHE A 112 3.74 -11.57 3.06
C PHE A 112 3.54 -12.29 1.72
N ILE A 113 3.93 -11.64 0.61
CA ILE A 113 3.82 -12.21 -0.73
C ILE A 113 4.59 -13.53 -0.84
N ASN A 114 5.82 -13.58 -0.31
CA ASN A 114 6.65 -14.77 -0.34
C ASN A 114 6.11 -15.89 0.56
N GLU A 115 5.61 -15.54 1.76
CA GLU A 115 5.08 -16.50 2.72
C GLU A 115 3.83 -17.22 2.18
N TYR A 116 2.94 -16.46 1.51
CA TYR A 116 1.68 -17.00 0.99
C TYR A 116 1.69 -17.26 -0.52
N GLN A 117 2.84 -17.11 -1.19
CA GLN A 117 3.00 -17.31 -2.64
C GLN A 117 1.97 -16.52 -3.46
N VAL A 118 1.79 -15.25 -3.10
CA VAL A 118 0.78 -14.37 -3.69
C VAL A 118 1.20 -13.93 -5.08
N ASP A 119 0.40 -14.23 -6.09
CA ASP A 119 0.53 -13.65 -7.43
C ASP A 119 -0.21 -12.30 -7.50
N CYS A 120 0.52 -11.21 -7.31
CA CYS A 120 0.03 -9.85 -7.41
C CYS A 120 0.86 -8.97 -8.36
N ASP A 121 1.48 -9.57 -9.36
CA ASP A 121 2.32 -8.88 -10.36
C ASP A 121 3.45 -8.06 -9.72
N TRP A 122 4.07 -8.56 -8.65
CA TRP A 122 5.16 -7.90 -7.95
C TRP A 122 6.36 -7.62 -8.85
N ASN A 123 6.70 -6.33 -9.05
CA ASN A 123 7.77 -5.91 -9.94
C ASN A 123 8.63 -4.81 -9.27
N GLU A 124 9.86 -5.14 -8.90
CA GLU A 124 10.85 -4.22 -8.35
C GLU A 124 11.48 -3.37 -9.47
N CYS A 125 10.69 -2.52 -10.09
CA CYS A 125 11.09 -1.73 -11.25
C CYS A 125 11.91 -0.49 -10.92
N GLY A 126 12.03 -0.12 -9.65
CA GLY A 126 12.60 1.16 -9.23
C GLY A 126 11.72 2.35 -9.63
N LYS A 127 12.29 3.54 -9.52
CA LYS A 127 11.56 4.78 -9.74
C LYS A 127 12.41 5.80 -10.50
N TYR A 128 11.85 6.38 -11.57
CA TYR A 128 12.45 7.46 -12.32
C TYR A 128 11.80 8.80 -11.96
N PHE A 129 12.61 9.74 -11.50
CA PHE A 129 12.26 11.16 -11.44
C PHE A 129 12.83 11.80 -12.69
N ALA A 130 12.00 11.96 -13.72
CA ALA A 130 12.44 12.43 -15.03
C ALA A 130 11.86 13.79 -15.38
N SER A 131 12.64 14.65 -16.05
CA SER A 131 12.17 15.94 -16.56
C SER A 131 12.68 16.23 -17.95
N SER A 132 11.83 16.89 -18.75
CA SER A 132 12.16 17.49 -20.05
C SER A 132 12.60 18.96 -19.93
N LYS A 133 12.44 19.57 -18.75
CA LYS A 133 12.77 20.99 -18.52
C LYS A 133 14.18 21.14 -18.01
N LYS A 134 14.90 22.16 -18.53
CA LYS A 134 16.26 22.47 -18.07
C LYS A 134 16.30 23.00 -16.62
N GLU A 135 15.26 23.70 -16.21
CA GLU A 135 15.14 24.27 -14.87
C GLU A 135 15.13 23.20 -13.78
N ASP A 136 14.52 22.05 -14.06
CA ASP A 136 14.42 20.94 -13.13
C ASP A 136 15.73 20.17 -12.95
N GLN A 137 16.71 20.38 -13.83
CA GLN A 137 18.02 19.72 -13.73
C GLN A 137 18.68 19.99 -12.38
N LYS A 138 18.64 21.25 -11.91
CA LYS A 138 19.20 21.63 -10.61
C LYS A 138 18.51 20.93 -9.45
N ILE A 139 17.19 20.73 -9.54
CA ILE A 139 16.40 20.03 -8.51
C ILE A 139 16.83 18.56 -8.43
N LEU A 140 16.97 17.91 -9.58
CA LEU A 140 17.38 16.50 -9.62
C LEU A 140 18.84 16.28 -9.19
N LEU A 141 19.74 17.21 -9.51
CA LEU A 141 21.12 17.18 -9.03
C LEU A 141 21.19 17.37 -7.51
N ASN A 142 20.48 18.34 -6.96
CA ASN A 142 20.39 18.53 -5.51
C ASN A 142 19.81 17.31 -4.79
N PHE A 143 18.83 16.66 -5.41
CA PHE A 143 18.25 15.43 -4.87
C PHE A 143 19.26 14.27 -4.91
N SER A 144 20.02 14.13 -6.01
CA SER A 144 21.12 13.17 -6.10
C SER A 144 22.18 13.38 -5.01
N ASP A 145 22.60 14.64 -4.78
CA ASP A 145 23.55 14.96 -3.70
C ASP A 145 23.00 14.60 -2.32
N THR A 146 21.70 14.81 -2.12
CA THR A 146 21.03 14.45 -0.87
C THR A 146 21.00 12.94 -0.65
N LEU A 147 20.63 12.19 -1.68
CA LEU A 147 20.62 10.72 -1.60
C LEU A 147 22.02 10.17 -1.37
N SER A 148 23.06 10.77 -1.97
CA SER A 148 24.47 10.43 -1.70
C SER A 148 24.85 10.65 -0.26
N LYS A 149 24.45 11.76 0.36
CA LYS A 149 24.70 12.06 1.79
C LYS A 149 24.01 11.09 2.74
N LEU A 150 22.96 10.45 2.29
CA LEU A 150 22.17 9.50 3.07
C LEU A 150 22.49 8.04 2.71
N ASP A 151 23.49 7.79 1.87
CA ASP A 151 23.90 6.47 1.38
C ASP A 151 22.80 5.71 0.63
N PHE A 152 21.85 6.43 0.01
CA PHE A 152 20.84 5.79 -0.84
C PHE A 152 21.38 5.54 -2.25
N GLU A 153 21.26 4.29 -2.70
CA GLU A 153 21.66 3.91 -4.04
C GLU A 153 20.77 4.56 -5.10
N HIS A 154 21.37 5.31 -6.00
CA HIS A 154 20.67 5.99 -7.09
C HIS A 154 21.58 6.19 -8.29
N ASN A 155 20.99 6.50 -9.45
CA ASN A 155 21.70 6.78 -10.69
C ASN A 155 21.12 8.01 -11.37
N LEU A 156 21.99 8.87 -11.89
CA LEU A 156 21.61 9.95 -12.79
C LEU A 156 21.80 9.50 -14.23
N PHE A 157 20.80 9.75 -15.07
CA PHE A 157 20.80 9.43 -16.48
C PHE A 157 20.69 10.67 -17.35
N SER A 158 21.57 10.76 -18.35
CA SER A 158 21.50 11.75 -19.41
C SER A 158 20.39 11.43 -20.43
N LYS A 159 20.06 12.40 -21.29
CA LYS A 159 19.09 12.22 -22.36
C LYS A 159 19.36 11.01 -23.25
N SER A 160 20.63 10.78 -23.62
CA SER A 160 21.01 9.68 -24.50
C SER A 160 20.81 8.31 -23.84
N GLU A 161 21.10 8.21 -22.54
CA GLU A 161 20.89 6.98 -21.76
C GLU A 161 19.40 6.72 -21.54
N LEU A 162 18.60 7.78 -21.24
CA LEU A 162 17.16 7.67 -21.09
C LEU A 162 16.46 7.25 -22.38
N SER A 163 16.89 7.76 -23.52
CA SER A 163 16.35 7.35 -24.82
C SER A 163 16.52 5.86 -25.07
N LYS A 164 17.64 5.28 -24.67
CA LYS A 164 17.89 3.84 -24.77
C LYS A 164 17.08 3.03 -23.75
N LYS A 165 16.96 3.52 -22.50
CA LYS A 165 16.27 2.80 -21.40
C LYS A 165 14.76 2.89 -21.49
N LEU A 166 14.21 4.07 -21.81
CA LEU A 166 12.77 4.35 -21.78
C LEU A 166 12.12 4.37 -23.18
N GLY A 167 12.91 4.22 -24.24
CA GLY A 167 12.42 4.25 -25.61
C GLY A 167 11.89 5.61 -26.07
N THR A 168 12.25 6.71 -25.35
CA THR A 168 11.78 8.08 -25.68
C THR A 168 12.89 9.11 -25.51
N SER A 169 12.94 10.09 -26.41
CA SER A 169 13.85 11.24 -26.34
C SER A 169 13.25 12.45 -25.64
N PHE A 170 12.08 12.30 -25.04
CA PHE A 170 11.34 13.42 -24.41
C PHE A 170 12.08 14.00 -23.19
N TYR A 171 12.66 13.13 -22.35
CA TYR A 171 13.31 13.54 -21.12
C TYR A 171 14.77 13.95 -21.36
N ASN A 172 15.22 15.01 -20.69
CA ASN A 172 16.59 15.51 -20.75
C ASN A 172 17.49 14.95 -19.65
N ILE A 173 16.91 14.63 -18.51
CA ILE A 173 17.59 14.11 -17.32
C ILE A 173 16.61 13.26 -16.52
N ALA A 174 17.10 12.24 -15.85
CA ALA A 174 16.37 11.55 -14.79
C ALA A 174 17.31 11.07 -13.69
N LEU A 175 16.76 11.01 -12.48
CA LEU A 175 17.34 10.30 -11.37
C LEU A 175 16.51 9.02 -11.14
N HIS A 176 17.19 7.90 -10.99
CA HIS A 176 16.58 6.59 -10.71
C HIS A 176 16.98 6.12 -9.33
N THR A 177 16.00 5.67 -8.53
CA THR A 177 16.19 4.97 -7.26
C THR A 177 15.65 3.55 -7.35
N LYS A 178 16.20 2.61 -6.57
CA LYS A 178 15.82 1.18 -6.62
C LYS A 178 14.52 0.87 -5.89
N GLY A 179 14.12 1.64 -4.91
CA GLY A 179 13.05 1.32 -3.97
C GLY A 179 11.62 1.51 -4.47
N GLY A 180 11.39 1.51 -5.77
CA GLY A 180 10.05 1.54 -6.36
C GLY A 180 9.58 0.15 -6.76
N VAL A 181 8.37 -0.22 -6.31
CA VAL A 181 7.74 -1.50 -6.65
C VAL A 181 6.36 -1.27 -7.22
N LEU A 182 6.05 -1.89 -8.35
CA LEU A 182 4.70 -1.97 -8.89
C LEU A 182 4.08 -3.31 -8.55
N LEU A 183 2.79 -3.29 -8.23
CA LEU A 183 1.99 -4.48 -8.01
C LEU A 183 0.53 -4.25 -8.39
N HIS A 184 -0.24 -5.32 -8.49
CA HIS A 184 -1.69 -5.27 -8.67
C HIS A 184 -2.38 -5.15 -7.29
N PRO A 185 -2.90 -3.95 -6.91
CA PRO A 185 -3.40 -3.71 -5.56
C PRO A 185 -4.63 -4.57 -5.22
N GLY A 186 -5.49 -4.83 -6.20
CA GLY A 186 -6.66 -5.68 -6.02
C GLY A 186 -6.32 -7.14 -5.75
N LYS A 187 -5.34 -7.71 -6.46
CA LYS A 187 -4.84 -9.07 -6.20
C LYS A 187 -4.24 -9.18 -4.79
N LEU A 188 -3.47 -8.17 -4.36
CA LEU A 188 -2.89 -8.15 -3.02
C LEU A 188 -3.99 -8.16 -1.94
N VAL A 189 -5.02 -7.30 -2.05
CA VAL A 189 -6.12 -7.29 -1.08
C VAL A 189 -6.87 -8.62 -1.05
N ARG A 190 -7.13 -9.23 -2.22
CA ARG A 190 -7.78 -10.55 -2.30
C ARG A 190 -6.98 -11.62 -1.56
N ALA A 191 -5.67 -11.67 -1.79
CA ALA A 191 -4.80 -12.58 -1.07
C ALA A 191 -4.81 -12.34 0.45
N MET A 192 -4.86 -11.08 0.89
CA MET A 192 -4.97 -10.77 2.32
C MET A 192 -6.28 -11.29 2.94
N VAL A 193 -7.37 -11.29 2.19
CA VAL A 193 -8.64 -11.89 2.63
C VAL A 193 -8.53 -13.41 2.72
N ASP A 194 -7.93 -14.04 1.71
CA ASP A 194 -7.86 -15.51 1.60
C ASP A 194 -7.01 -16.16 2.69
N VAL A 195 -6.07 -15.39 3.30
CA VAL A 195 -5.17 -15.86 4.35
C VAL A 195 -5.55 -15.38 5.76
N LEU A 196 -6.78 -14.89 5.95
CA LEU A 196 -7.25 -14.56 7.29
C LEU A 196 -7.26 -15.79 8.20
N PRO A 197 -6.79 -15.68 9.46
CA PRO A 197 -6.86 -16.76 10.43
C PRO A 197 -8.29 -17.26 10.67
N SER A 198 -8.45 -18.52 11.02
CA SER A 198 -9.76 -19.18 11.19
C SER A 198 -10.64 -18.56 12.30
N ASN A 199 -10.03 -17.87 13.25
CA ASN A 199 -10.73 -17.15 14.32
C ASN A 199 -11.14 -15.71 13.90
N VAL A 200 -10.89 -15.32 12.65
CA VAL A 200 -11.33 -14.04 12.06
C VAL A 200 -12.53 -14.29 11.15
N SER A 201 -13.66 -13.67 11.46
CA SER A 201 -14.86 -13.68 10.62
C SER A 201 -14.95 -12.38 9.85
N LEU A 202 -14.94 -12.42 8.51
CA LEU A 202 -15.16 -11.28 7.65
C LEU A 202 -16.64 -11.21 7.25
N PHE A 203 -17.29 -10.08 7.53
CA PHE A 203 -18.63 -9.76 7.04
C PHE A 203 -18.57 -8.54 6.12
N GLU A 204 -18.94 -8.74 4.89
CA GLU A 204 -18.96 -7.74 3.83
C GLU A 204 -20.41 -7.24 3.61
N ASN A 205 -20.59 -6.13 2.92
CA ASN A 205 -21.90 -5.48 2.79
C ASN A 205 -22.58 -5.27 4.16
N SER A 206 -21.77 -4.97 5.18
CA SER A 206 -22.16 -4.87 6.58
C SER A 206 -21.69 -3.54 7.15
N ASN A 207 -22.57 -2.53 7.06
CA ASN A 207 -22.23 -1.15 7.40
C ASN A 207 -22.33 -0.90 8.91
N LEU A 208 -21.31 -0.28 9.50
CA LEU A 208 -21.39 0.25 10.86
C LEU A 208 -22.26 1.52 10.87
N LEU A 209 -23.40 1.46 11.51
CA LEU A 209 -24.34 2.60 11.60
C LEU A 209 -24.05 3.49 12.81
N ASN A 210 -23.77 2.87 13.94
CA ASN A 210 -23.52 3.57 15.21
C ASN A 210 -22.73 2.68 16.16
N TRP A 211 -22.14 3.26 17.17
CA TRP A 211 -21.51 2.54 18.28
C TRP A 211 -21.74 3.32 19.60
N ILE A 212 -21.85 2.61 20.68
CA ILE A 212 -21.95 3.18 22.03
C ILE A 212 -20.96 2.47 22.95
N LYS A 213 -20.31 3.23 23.79
CA LYS A 213 -19.50 2.69 24.89
C LYS A 213 -20.39 2.50 26.10
N ILE A 214 -20.59 1.25 26.50
CA ILE A 214 -21.22 0.94 27.78
C ILE A 214 -20.11 0.94 28.82
N LYS A 215 -20.26 1.72 29.90
CA LYS A 215 -19.33 1.67 31.05
C LYS A 215 -19.36 0.28 31.65
N ASP A 216 -18.16 -0.22 32.02
CA ASP A 216 -17.97 -1.52 32.57
C ASP A 216 -19.04 -1.82 33.62
N ILE A 217 -19.84 -2.84 33.37
CA ILE A 217 -20.64 -3.49 34.39
C ILE A 217 -19.63 -4.29 35.20
N ILE A 218 -19.26 -3.76 36.38
CA ILE A 218 -18.39 -4.47 37.33
C ILE A 218 -19.20 -5.63 37.93
#